data_3941a1e113310e1b644e366044831ebe
#
_entry.id   3941a1e113310e1b644e366044831ebe
#
_cell.length_a   1.000
_cell.length_b   1.000
_cell.length_c   1.000
_cell.angle_alpha   90.00
_cell.angle_beta   90.00
_cell.angle_gamma   90.00
#
_symmetry.space_group_name_H-M   'P 1'
#
loop_
_entity.id
_entity.type
_entity.pdbx_description
1 polymer ?
#
loop_
_entity_poly.entity_id
_entity_poly.type
_entity_poly.pdbx_seq_one_letter_code
_entity_poly.pdbx_strand_id
1 'polypeptide(L)'
;MKKRVILLLSGIVICFAILFSFQKNNNLKKKDTNTKSSVMAIMIKAEGATEYTKSSSNSIPVGDYVLNEEKTNCENGGKISDYNSATGELKMALIGTDKCYLYFDVETDKEKPVISNLKVNGSTITATLSDNKKLAGYGISTSNTTEPSSWTSISGTTYSLSTTISTKGTYYLWVKDAAGNKAVSDIIDLELYGWKTILLHNGNGATTVDAAKSYISGKGTPSFTSVSTTNDGLYAAVDDLGTSYYFRGAVNNNWVKFGQNSSGSYMYWRIIRINGDNSIRMIYTGTTAPTSSTSVVMTGTGTQVDISKFNTGYKYPEYLGYMYTLNQQHGHSYSSTIKTTLENWYAGTTLKDNEYVSKDQIFCNDRSAATGNYIEPGEVSNWSSRASTYYFGANYRLESNKNPKLKCPLDGDKFTATNSTVGNKLLTYPVGLLTSDEVAMAGGVYQTANRSFYLYTNQVYYTGSPSFFSSGSYAYQGAVSATGQVSIVAFVYNGSGTRPVISLIPEVVLSGNGTWSNPYIVS
;
A
#
# COMPACT_ATOMS: atom_id res chain seq x y z
N MET A 1 45.22 15.46 26.62
CA MET A 1 45.42 14.37 27.57
C MET A 1 44.72 14.73 28.88
N LYS A 2 44.00 13.86 29.50
CA LYS A 2 43.11 13.97 30.68
C LYS A 2 41.66 14.30 30.32
N LYS A 3 40.89 13.20 30.13
CA LYS A 3 39.45 13.04 30.46
C LYS A 3 38.94 11.73 29.85
N ARG A 4 39.26 10.61 30.48
CA ARG A 4 38.59 9.30 30.28
C ARG A 4 39.08 8.35 31.37
N VAL A 5 38.63 8.51 32.56
CA VAL A 5 38.61 7.49 33.65
C VAL A 5 37.68 8.02 34.74
N ILE A 6 36.38 7.93 34.60
CA ILE A 6 35.38 7.96 35.71
C ILE A 6 34.08 7.45 35.06
N LEU A 7 33.94 6.15 34.88
CA LEU A 7 32.64 5.49 34.65
C LEU A 7 32.74 3.96 34.77
N LEU A 8 33.54 3.47 35.71
CA LEU A 8 33.66 2.02 35.99
C LEU A 8 33.71 1.68 37.48
N LEU A 9 33.21 2.59 38.34
CA LEU A 9 33.20 2.37 39.80
C LEU A 9 31.79 2.46 40.44
N SER A 10 30.73 2.67 39.66
CA SER A 10 29.35 2.70 40.18
C SER A 10 28.58 1.36 40.09
N GLY A 11 29.11 0.37 39.36
CA GLY A 11 28.48 -0.96 39.20
C GLY A 11 28.80 -1.98 40.28
N ILE A 12 29.84 -1.74 41.10
CA ILE A 12 30.32 -2.74 42.09
C ILE A 12 29.82 -2.43 43.51
N VAL A 13 29.35 -1.21 43.76
CA VAL A 13 28.88 -0.81 45.12
C VAL A 13 27.43 -1.24 45.39
N ILE A 14 26.64 -1.49 44.36
CA ILE A 14 25.22 -1.90 44.49
C ILE A 14 25.09 -3.41 44.78
N CYS A 15 26.00 -4.25 44.32
CA CYS A 15 25.96 -5.70 44.61
C CYS A 15 26.43 -6.04 46.04
N PHE A 16 27.18 -5.17 46.71
CA PHE A 16 27.61 -5.41 48.09
C PHE A 16 26.63 -4.90 49.16
N ALA A 17 25.71 -3.99 48.81
CA ALA A 17 24.69 -3.50 49.75
C ALA A 17 23.51 -4.48 49.93
N ILE A 18 23.29 -5.40 48.98
CA ILE A 18 22.21 -6.41 49.06
C ILE A 18 22.66 -7.64 49.88
N LEU A 19 23.94 -7.90 50.00
CA LEU A 19 24.47 -9.03 50.81
C LEU A 19 24.66 -8.71 52.29
N PHE A 20 24.60 -7.43 52.69
CA PHE A 20 24.76 -7.04 54.08
C PHE A 20 23.45 -6.73 54.82
N SER A 21 22.30 -6.66 54.14
CA SER A 21 21.00 -6.48 54.81
C SER A 21 20.35 -7.79 55.27
N PHE A 22 20.91 -8.95 54.91
CA PHE A 22 20.42 -10.25 55.39
C PHE A 22 20.95 -10.70 56.75
N GLN A 23 21.82 -9.93 57.41
CA GLN A 23 22.41 -10.30 58.69
C GLN A 23 22.10 -9.37 59.88
N LYS A 24 21.12 -8.48 59.78
CA LYS A 24 20.89 -7.49 60.83
C LYS A 24 19.47 -7.31 61.36
N ASN A 25 18.66 -8.35 61.33
CA ASN A 25 17.37 -8.32 62.06
C ASN A 25 17.12 -9.55 62.93
N ASN A 26 18.18 -10.11 63.55
CA ASN A 26 18.05 -11.06 64.64
C ASN A 26 18.34 -10.40 65.98
N ASN A 27 17.71 -9.26 66.26
CA ASN A 27 17.73 -8.70 67.65
C ASN A 27 16.29 -8.65 68.20
N LEU A 28 15.65 -9.82 68.31
CA LEU A 28 14.58 -9.98 69.32
C LEU A 28 15.21 -10.11 70.66
N LYS A 29 14.92 -9.16 71.57
CA LYS A 29 15.34 -9.13 72.93
C LYS A 29 15.12 -10.47 73.62
N LYS A 30 16.23 -11.11 74.07
CA LYS A 30 16.24 -12.25 74.96
C LYS A 30 15.49 -11.90 76.24
N LYS A 31 14.32 -12.54 76.44
CA LYS A 31 13.82 -12.76 77.78
C LYS A 31 13.79 -14.29 77.95
N ASP A 32 14.60 -14.77 78.84
CA ASP A 32 14.79 -16.17 79.15
C ASP A 32 13.46 -16.86 79.38
N THR A 33 13.20 -17.90 78.66
CA THR A 33 12.56 -19.17 79.07
C THR A 33 12.55 -20.13 77.88
N ASN A 34 13.13 -21.31 78.01
CA ASN A 34 13.06 -22.53 77.19
C ASN A 34 12.45 -22.36 75.78
N THR A 35 13.24 -21.99 74.81
CA THR A 35 12.84 -21.87 73.42
C THR A 35 12.69 -23.24 72.75
N LYS A 36 11.51 -23.77 72.72
CA LYS A 36 11.14 -24.77 71.76
C LYS A 36 10.87 -24.04 70.44
N SER A 37 11.49 -24.48 69.32
CA SER A 37 11.30 -23.89 68.02
C SER A 37 9.92 -24.14 67.50
N SER A 38 9.22 -23.09 66.99
CA SER A 38 7.98 -23.20 66.25
C SER A 38 8.24 -23.85 64.90
N VAL A 39 7.39 -24.77 64.47
CA VAL A 39 7.45 -25.47 63.18
C VAL A 39 6.43 -24.85 62.26
N MET A 40 6.87 -24.43 61.11
CA MET A 40 5.98 -23.95 60.03
C MET A 40 5.96 -24.96 58.91
N ALA A 41 4.77 -25.24 58.38
CA ALA A 41 4.59 -25.93 57.11
C ALA A 41 3.91 -24.99 56.13
N ILE A 42 4.50 -24.85 54.96
CA ILE A 42 4.01 -24.00 53.88
C ILE A 42 3.30 -24.92 52.90
N MET A 43 2.03 -24.65 52.67
CA MET A 43 1.14 -25.39 51.80
C MET A 43 0.81 -24.49 50.58
N ILE A 44 1.09 -24.95 49.39
CA ILE A 44 0.87 -24.19 48.16
C ILE A 44 -0.14 -24.92 47.29
N LYS A 45 -1.14 -24.20 46.84
CA LYS A 45 -2.06 -24.65 45.80
C LYS A 45 -1.58 -24.07 44.48
N ALA A 46 -1.09 -24.94 43.62
CA ALA A 46 -0.65 -24.55 42.27
C ALA A 46 -1.85 -24.03 41.45
N GLU A 47 -1.59 -23.23 40.44
CA GLU A 47 -2.60 -22.73 39.53
C GLU A 47 -3.36 -23.89 38.87
N GLY A 48 -4.70 -23.84 38.92
CA GLY A 48 -5.57 -24.89 38.41
C GLY A 48 -5.65 -26.17 39.29
N ALA A 49 -4.90 -26.27 40.39
CA ALA A 49 -4.97 -27.40 41.30
C ALA A 49 -6.19 -27.29 42.23
N THR A 50 -6.76 -28.44 42.62
CA THR A 50 -7.84 -28.51 43.62
C THR A 50 -7.28 -28.65 45.03
N GLU A 51 -6.10 -29.21 45.18
CA GLU A 51 -5.51 -29.57 46.45
C GLU A 51 -4.23 -28.80 46.75
N TYR A 52 -3.95 -28.60 48.06
CA TYR A 52 -2.69 -28.00 48.51
C TYR A 52 -1.62 -29.07 48.65
N THR A 53 -0.42 -28.73 48.22
CA THR A 53 0.78 -29.57 48.38
C THR A 53 1.76 -28.88 49.32
N LYS A 54 2.45 -29.67 50.16
CA LYS A 54 3.50 -29.12 51.03
C LYS A 54 4.68 -28.63 50.22
N SER A 55 5.08 -27.37 50.43
CA SER A 55 6.29 -26.81 49.82
C SER A 55 7.53 -27.55 50.28
N SER A 56 8.45 -27.82 49.37
CA SER A 56 9.80 -28.30 49.70
C SER A 56 10.71 -27.19 50.28
N SER A 57 10.31 -25.93 50.12
CA SER A 57 10.99 -24.76 50.65
C SER A 57 10.34 -24.31 51.97
N ASN A 58 11.15 -23.94 52.94
CA ASN A 58 10.69 -23.28 54.17
C ASN A 58 10.64 -21.76 54.06
N SER A 59 10.86 -21.21 52.87
CA SER A 59 10.78 -19.77 52.61
C SER A 59 9.34 -19.38 52.34
N ILE A 60 8.90 -18.26 52.93
CA ILE A 60 7.57 -17.67 52.60
C ILE A 60 7.53 -17.33 51.11
N PRO A 61 6.49 -17.75 50.41
CA PRO A 61 6.36 -17.44 48.97
C PRO A 61 6.38 -15.93 48.71
N VAL A 62 6.90 -15.53 47.54
CA VAL A 62 6.90 -14.14 47.06
C VAL A 62 6.34 -14.10 45.63
N GLY A 63 5.77 -12.98 45.23
CA GLY A 63 5.15 -12.78 43.91
C GLY A 63 3.65 -13.07 43.93
N ASP A 64 3.18 -13.87 43.00
CA ASP A 64 1.74 -14.11 42.71
C ASP A 64 1.06 -15.03 43.76
N TYR A 65 1.43 -14.96 45.00
CA TYR A 65 0.83 -15.74 46.09
C TYR A 65 -0.01 -14.87 47.01
N VAL A 66 -1.16 -15.39 47.40
CA VAL A 66 -2.06 -14.80 48.41
C VAL A 66 -2.19 -15.76 49.57
N LEU A 67 -2.08 -15.25 50.79
CA LEU A 67 -2.29 -16.05 52.01
C LEU A 67 -3.79 -16.38 52.14
N ASN A 68 -4.10 -17.66 52.21
CA ASN A 68 -5.46 -18.10 52.50
C ASN A 68 -5.68 -18.07 54.01
N GLU A 69 -6.24 -16.98 54.52
CA GLU A 69 -6.41 -16.73 55.95
C GLU A 69 -7.39 -17.75 56.59
N GLU A 70 -8.39 -18.23 55.87
CA GLU A 70 -9.37 -19.18 56.37
C GLU A 70 -8.76 -20.55 56.67
N LYS A 71 -7.81 -20.98 55.84
CA LYS A 71 -7.15 -22.30 56.00
C LYS A 71 -5.90 -22.22 56.85
N THR A 72 -5.27 -21.05 56.90
CA THR A 72 -4.06 -20.84 57.70
C THR A 72 -4.38 -20.90 59.17
N ASN A 73 -3.72 -21.80 59.89
CA ASN A 73 -3.95 -22.02 61.31
C ASN A 73 -2.70 -22.39 62.07
N CYS A 74 -2.73 -22.16 63.42
CA CYS A 74 -1.71 -22.57 64.37
C CYS A 74 -2.36 -23.44 65.46
N GLU A 75 -1.70 -24.54 65.85
CA GLU A 75 -2.25 -25.54 66.79
C GLU A 75 -2.55 -24.98 68.20
N ASN A 76 -1.73 -24.00 68.68
CA ASN A 76 -1.87 -23.42 70.01
C ASN A 76 -2.50 -22.01 70.00
N GLY A 77 -3.16 -21.62 68.90
CA GLY A 77 -3.94 -20.38 68.80
C GLY A 77 -3.09 -19.15 68.38
N GLY A 78 -1.91 -19.35 67.88
CA GLY A 78 -1.14 -18.28 67.20
C GLY A 78 -1.92 -17.71 66.05
N LYS A 79 -1.74 -16.44 65.76
CA LYS A 79 -2.42 -15.72 64.67
C LYS A 79 -1.43 -15.12 63.71
N ILE A 80 -1.78 -15.19 62.43
CA ILE A 80 -1.09 -14.48 61.36
C ILE A 80 -1.90 -13.22 61.05
N SER A 81 -1.23 -12.07 61.08
CA SER A 81 -1.94 -10.79 60.99
C SER A 81 -1.71 -10.04 59.68
N ASP A 82 -0.67 -10.40 58.94
CA ASP A 82 -0.33 -9.69 57.68
C ASP A 82 0.65 -10.52 56.85
N TYR A 83 0.52 -10.44 55.52
CA TYR A 83 1.46 -11.03 54.58
C TYR A 83 1.69 -10.05 53.42
N ASN A 84 2.94 -9.77 53.15
CA ASN A 84 3.35 -8.97 51.99
C ASN A 84 3.93 -9.89 50.90
N SER A 85 3.18 -10.05 49.82
CA SER A 85 3.57 -10.93 48.69
C SER A 85 4.80 -10.44 47.93
N ALA A 86 5.07 -9.13 47.91
CA ALA A 86 6.23 -8.57 47.21
C ALA A 86 7.55 -8.84 47.94
N THR A 87 7.52 -8.92 49.28
CA THR A 87 8.75 -9.09 50.12
C THR A 87 8.83 -10.45 50.81
N GLY A 88 7.72 -11.21 50.85
CA GLY A 88 7.59 -12.43 51.63
C GLY A 88 7.57 -12.15 53.15
N GLU A 89 7.36 -10.91 53.57
CA GLU A 89 7.25 -10.56 54.98
C GLU A 89 5.91 -11.06 55.55
N LEU A 90 5.98 -11.79 56.65
CA LEU A 90 4.83 -12.33 57.32
C LEU A 90 4.83 -11.89 58.81
N LYS A 91 3.76 -11.25 59.24
CA LYS A 91 3.56 -10.85 60.63
C LYS A 91 2.72 -11.89 61.34
N MET A 92 3.25 -12.43 62.41
CA MET A 92 2.56 -13.43 63.22
C MET A 92 2.75 -13.17 64.72
N ALA A 93 1.73 -13.49 65.48
CA ALA A 93 1.74 -13.53 66.94
C ALA A 93 1.59 -15.00 67.39
N LEU A 94 2.70 -15.60 67.87
CA LEU A 94 2.75 -17.00 68.29
C LEU A 94 2.58 -17.10 69.80
N ILE A 95 1.91 -18.18 70.25
CA ILE A 95 1.70 -18.49 71.66
C ILE A 95 2.56 -19.69 72.04
N GLY A 96 3.68 -19.40 72.73
CA GLY A 96 4.59 -20.46 73.15
C GLY A 96 5.26 -21.18 71.97
N THR A 97 5.42 -22.52 72.10
CA THR A 97 5.82 -23.38 71.00
C THR A 97 4.57 -23.72 70.17
N ASP A 98 4.48 -23.17 68.98
CA ASP A 98 3.34 -23.35 68.11
C ASP A 98 3.72 -24.06 66.81
N LYS A 99 2.79 -24.80 66.22
CA LYS A 99 2.91 -25.37 64.88
C LYS A 99 1.90 -24.69 63.98
N CYS A 100 2.39 -23.93 63.00
CA CYS A 100 1.55 -23.21 62.06
C CYS A 100 1.59 -23.84 60.65
N TYR A 101 0.43 -23.90 60.03
CA TYR A 101 0.25 -24.33 58.66
C TYR A 101 -0.21 -23.12 57.85
N LEU A 102 0.66 -22.68 56.94
CA LEU A 102 0.44 -21.51 56.10
C LEU A 102 -0.02 -21.97 54.75
N TYR A 103 -1.19 -21.52 54.33
CA TYR A 103 -1.77 -21.89 53.03
C TYR A 103 -1.72 -20.71 52.07
N PHE A 104 -1.12 -20.91 50.90
CA PHE A 104 -0.98 -19.92 49.88
C PHE A 104 -1.67 -20.37 48.59
N ASP A 105 -2.60 -19.56 48.07
CA ASP A 105 -3.18 -19.68 46.75
C ASP A 105 -2.32 -18.89 45.76
N VAL A 106 -2.21 -19.34 44.52
CA VAL A 106 -1.67 -18.55 43.43
C VAL A 106 -2.72 -17.57 42.97
N GLU A 107 -2.40 -16.29 42.88
CA GLU A 107 -3.30 -15.28 42.36
C GLU A 107 -3.34 -15.42 40.83
N THR A 108 -4.46 -15.94 40.33
CA THR A 108 -4.68 -16.08 38.89
C THR A 108 -4.80 -14.72 38.25
N ASP A 109 -4.03 -14.48 37.21
CA ASP A 109 -4.14 -13.27 36.38
C ASP A 109 -5.51 -13.24 35.70
N LYS A 110 -6.24 -12.15 35.88
CA LYS A 110 -7.58 -11.92 35.28
C LYS A 110 -7.58 -10.78 34.26
N GLU A 111 -6.47 -10.09 34.14
CA GLU A 111 -6.33 -9.02 33.16
C GLU A 111 -6.11 -9.62 31.78
N LYS A 112 -6.73 -8.99 30.78
CA LYS A 112 -6.54 -9.42 29.39
C LYS A 112 -5.33 -8.73 28.80
N PRO A 113 -4.58 -9.40 27.94
CA PRO A 113 -3.52 -8.74 27.17
C PRO A 113 -4.09 -7.62 26.29
N VAL A 114 -3.26 -6.67 25.94
CA VAL A 114 -3.63 -5.47 25.16
C VAL A 114 -2.96 -5.50 23.80
N ILE A 115 -3.74 -5.20 22.75
CA ILE A 115 -3.25 -4.97 21.39
C ILE A 115 -3.28 -3.47 21.15
N SER A 116 -2.12 -2.88 20.83
CA SER A 116 -1.98 -1.46 20.55
C SER A 116 -1.17 -1.21 19.29
N ASN A 117 -1.20 0.02 18.75
CA ASN A 117 -0.44 0.41 17.56
C ASN A 117 -0.64 -0.52 16.37
N LEU A 118 -1.84 -1.13 16.24
CA LEU A 118 -2.17 -1.97 15.11
C LEU A 118 -2.15 -1.17 13.82
N LYS A 119 -1.33 -1.60 12.86
CA LYS A 119 -1.21 -1.00 11.53
C LYS A 119 -1.14 -2.09 10.48
N VAL A 120 -1.73 -1.79 9.33
CA VAL A 120 -1.67 -2.62 8.13
C VAL A 120 -0.94 -1.84 7.05
N ASN A 121 0.10 -2.42 6.50
CA ASN A 121 0.85 -1.85 5.37
C ASN A 121 1.02 -2.94 4.30
N GLY A 122 0.18 -2.90 3.28
CA GLY A 122 0.06 -3.98 2.30
C GLY A 122 -0.33 -5.28 2.98
N SER A 123 0.50 -6.32 2.80
CA SER A 123 0.33 -7.64 3.43
C SER A 123 0.89 -7.72 4.86
N THR A 124 1.56 -6.68 5.35
CA THR A 124 2.23 -6.71 6.65
C THR A 124 1.34 -6.08 7.72
N ILE A 125 1.10 -6.83 8.78
CA ILE A 125 0.44 -6.38 10.00
C ILE A 125 1.50 -6.14 11.06
N THR A 126 1.49 -4.97 11.66
CA THR A 126 2.33 -4.63 12.81
C THR A 126 1.46 -4.23 14.00
N ALA A 127 1.86 -4.62 15.20
CA ALA A 127 1.19 -4.24 16.44
C ALA A 127 2.15 -4.31 17.62
N THR A 128 1.80 -3.67 18.72
CA THR A 128 2.42 -3.87 20.01
C THR A 128 1.45 -4.69 20.89
N LEU A 129 1.91 -5.85 21.34
CA LEU A 129 1.19 -6.71 22.27
C LEU A 129 1.78 -6.51 23.65
N SER A 130 0.96 -6.33 24.67
CA SER A 130 1.42 -6.17 26.05
C SER A 130 0.50 -6.86 27.04
N ASP A 131 1.07 -7.20 28.20
CA ASP A 131 0.37 -7.85 29.30
C ASP A 131 0.98 -7.42 30.63
N ASN A 132 0.18 -7.38 31.69
CA ASN A 132 0.64 -6.99 33.05
C ASN A 132 1.60 -8.01 33.66
N LYS A 133 1.45 -9.30 33.32
CA LYS A 133 2.30 -10.40 33.85
C LYS A 133 3.11 -11.09 32.77
N LYS A 134 2.47 -11.76 31.79
CA LYS A 134 3.22 -12.54 30.80
C LYS A 134 2.38 -12.90 29.57
N LEU A 135 2.82 -12.49 28.40
CA LEU A 135 2.30 -12.98 27.12
C LEU A 135 2.63 -14.47 26.90
N ALA A 136 1.76 -15.19 26.22
CA ALA A 136 1.96 -16.58 25.84
C ALA A 136 1.89 -16.83 24.34
N GLY A 137 1.08 -16.09 23.59
CA GLY A 137 0.95 -16.34 22.15
C GLY A 137 0.08 -15.32 21.43
N TYR A 138 0.25 -15.27 20.10
CA TYR A 138 -0.65 -14.60 19.18
C TYR A 138 -1.08 -15.52 18.05
N GLY A 139 -2.18 -15.21 17.41
CA GLY A 139 -2.65 -15.92 16.22
C GLY A 139 -3.54 -15.04 15.36
N ILE A 140 -3.73 -15.44 14.11
CA ILE A 140 -4.59 -14.76 13.15
C ILE A 140 -5.80 -15.66 12.86
N SER A 141 -6.99 -15.08 12.90
CA SER A 141 -8.24 -15.75 12.57
C SER A 141 -9.05 -14.91 11.58
N THR A 142 -9.91 -15.53 10.81
CA THR A 142 -10.95 -14.86 10.00
C THR A 142 -12.21 -14.52 10.79
N SER A 143 -12.21 -14.79 12.10
CA SER A 143 -13.33 -14.58 13.00
C SER A 143 -12.89 -13.87 14.28
N ASN A 144 -13.71 -12.94 14.79
CA ASN A 144 -13.50 -12.30 16.10
C ASN A 144 -14.12 -13.10 17.27
N THR A 145 -14.84 -14.17 16.97
CA THR A 145 -15.48 -15.04 17.96
C THR A 145 -14.89 -16.44 18.00
N THR A 146 -14.19 -16.84 16.95
CA THR A 146 -13.53 -18.16 16.84
C THR A 146 -12.02 -17.95 16.88
N GLU A 147 -11.39 -18.62 17.85
CA GLU A 147 -9.94 -18.55 18.06
C GLU A 147 -9.16 -19.07 16.85
N PRO A 148 -7.90 -18.60 16.69
CA PRO A 148 -7.01 -19.15 15.67
C PRO A 148 -6.79 -20.65 15.85
N SER A 149 -6.75 -21.38 14.75
CA SER A 149 -6.41 -22.81 14.73
C SER A 149 -4.96 -23.09 15.14
N SER A 150 -4.09 -22.08 15.02
CA SER A 150 -2.69 -22.15 15.42
C SER A 150 -2.26 -20.88 16.14
N TRP A 151 -1.40 -21.05 17.14
CA TRP A 151 -0.85 -19.97 17.94
C TRP A 151 0.68 -19.93 17.79
N THR A 152 1.22 -18.74 17.51
CA THR A 152 2.66 -18.49 17.56
C THR A 152 3.04 -18.14 18.99
N SER A 153 3.92 -18.93 19.62
CA SER A 153 4.36 -18.69 20.99
C SER A 153 5.23 -17.45 21.09
N ILE A 154 4.94 -16.61 22.08
CA ILE A 154 5.73 -15.44 22.46
C ILE A 154 5.89 -15.43 23.98
N SER A 155 6.76 -14.56 24.50
CA SER A 155 7.01 -14.44 25.95
C SER A 155 7.41 -13.01 26.30
N GLY A 156 7.42 -12.70 27.61
CA GLY A 156 7.66 -11.37 28.13
C GLY A 156 6.37 -10.60 28.36
N THR A 157 6.49 -9.37 28.85
CA THR A 157 5.33 -8.48 29.11
C THR A 157 5.01 -7.60 27.91
N THR A 158 5.88 -7.54 26.89
CA THR A 158 5.69 -6.76 25.67
C THR A 158 6.29 -7.49 24.49
N TYR A 159 5.61 -7.44 23.34
CA TYR A 159 6.08 -8.02 22.09
C TYR A 159 5.73 -7.11 20.90
N SER A 160 6.72 -6.79 20.07
CA SER A 160 6.52 -6.04 18.81
C SER A 160 6.23 -7.02 17.70
N LEU A 161 4.97 -7.08 17.28
CA LEU A 161 4.51 -7.94 16.19
C LEU A 161 4.84 -7.34 14.83
N SER A 162 5.38 -8.16 13.93
CA SER A 162 5.39 -7.92 12.48
C SER A 162 5.14 -9.26 11.79
N THR A 163 4.02 -9.39 11.11
CA THR A 163 3.62 -10.62 10.41
C THR A 163 3.03 -10.30 9.05
N THR A 164 3.08 -11.24 8.11
CA THR A 164 2.60 -11.06 6.75
C THR A 164 1.48 -12.07 6.46
N ILE A 165 0.40 -11.60 5.83
CA ILE A 165 -0.69 -12.44 5.32
C ILE A 165 -0.76 -12.24 3.82
N SER A 166 -0.60 -13.31 3.06
CA SER A 166 -0.55 -13.29 1.58
C SER A 166 -1.93 -13.37 0.91
N THR A 167 -2.98 -13.63 1.68
CA THR A 167 -4.34 -13.81 1.14
C THR A 167 -5.22 -12.62 1.51
N LYS A 168 -5.98 -12.10 0.55
CA LYS A 168 -7.00 -11.07 0.83
C LYS A 168 -8.11 -11.64 1.72
N GLY A 169 -8.69 -10.79 2.56
CA GLY A 169 -9.80 -11.18 3.44
C GLY A 169 -9.87 -10.34 4.70
N THR A 170 -10.86 -10.62 5.49
CA THR A 170 -11.06 -10.01 6.80
C THR A 170 -10.40 -10.88 7.86
N TYR A 171 -9.56 -10.29 8.67
CA TYR A 171 -8.81 -10.97 9.70
C TYR A 171 -8.93 -10.28 11.05
N TYR A 172 -8.56 -11.02 12.09
CA TYR A 172 -8.50 -10.56 13.48
C TYR A 172 -7.22 -11.08 14.11
N LEU A 173 -6.48 -10.20 14.76
CA LEU A 173 -5.32 -10.55 15.56
C LEU A 173 -5.81 -10.94 16.96
N TRP A 174 -5.49 -12.13 17.38
CA TRP A 174 -5.72 -12.65 18.72
C TRP A 174 -4.42 -12.67 19.51
N VAL A 175 -4.49 -12.35 20.77
CA VAL A 175 -3.38 -12.48 21.72
C VAL A 175 -3.86 -13.17 22.98
N LYS A 176 -3.03 -13.99 23.56
CA LYS A 176 -3.27 -14.63 24.86
C LYS A 176 -2.09 -14.47 25.80
N ASP A 177 -2.38 -14.37 27.10
CA ASP A 177 -1.41 -14.40 28.18
C ASP A 177 -1.13 -15.83 28.67
N ALA A 178 -0.26 -15.97 29.67
CA ALA A 178 0.09 -17.23 30.28
C ALA A 178 -1.02 -17.80 31.19
N ALA A 179 -1.94 -16.96 31.66
CA ALA A 179 -3.08 -17.37 32.48
C ALA A 179 -4.29 -17.84 31.61
N GLY A 180 -4.22 -17.60 30.29
CA GLY A 180 -5.25 -17.99 29.35
C GLY A 180 -6.26 -16.90 29.01
N ASN A 181 -6.10 -15.68 29.55
CA ASN A 181 -6.93 -14.55 29.13
C ASN A 181 -6.59 -14.15 27.71
N LYS A 182 -7.58 -13.64 26.97
CA LYS A 182 -7.45 -13.37 25.54
C LYS A 182 -8.01 -12.00 25.19
N ALA A 183 -7.38 -11.36 24.21
CA ALA A 183 -7.89 -10.19 23.53
C ALA A 183 -7.89 -10.41 22.01
N VAL A 184 -8.80 -9.72 21.34
CA VAL A 184 -8.92 -9.71 19.88
C VAL A 184 -8.91 -8.28 19.40
N SER A 185 -8.25 -8.04 18.25
CA SER A 185 -8.19 -6.72 17.62
C SER A 185 -9.53 -6.31 16.99
N ASP A 186 -9.60 -5.05 16.60
CA ASP A 186 -10.56 -4.59 15.59
C ASP A 186 -10.33 -5.31 14.25
N ILE A 187 -11.26 -5.12 13.33
CA ILE A 187 -11.20 -5.68 11.98
C ILE A 187 -9.89 -5.27 11.29
N ILE A 188 -9.17 -6.28 10.81
CA ILE A 188 -8.03 -6.13 9.90
C ILE A 188 -8.57 -6.50 8.52
N ASP A 189 -8.98 -5.51 7.76
CA ASP A 189 -9.42 -5.72 6.38
C ASP A 189 -8.20 -5.71 5.46
N LEU A 190 -7.73 -6.91 5.13
CA LEU A 190 -6.67 -7.14 4.15
C LEU A 190 -7.27 -7.31 2.76
N GLU A 191 -8.12 -6.42 2.35
CA GLU A 191 -8.36 -6.22 0.93
C GLU A 191 -7.13 -5.56 0.32
N LEU A 192 -6.15 -6.40 0.04
CA LEU A 192 -4.84 -6.02 -0.52
C LEU A 192 -4.92 -5.66 -2.01
N TYR A 193 -6.02 -5.04 -2.43
CA TYR A 193 -6.10 -4.54 -3.79
C TYR A 193 -4.97 -3.54 -4.03
N GLY A 194 -4.26 -3.75 -5.11
CA GLY A 194 -3.09 -2.95 -5.46
C GLY A 194 -3.36 -1.45 -5.48
N TRP A 195 -4.55 -1.03 -5.89
CA TRP A 195 -4.94 0.37 -5.86
C TRP A 195 -4.98 0.96 -4.44
N LYS A 196 -5.41 0.19 -3.42
CA LYS A 196 -5.37 0.63 -2.01
C LYS A 196 -3.92 0.78 -1.55
N THR A 197 -3.06 -0.18 -1.89
CA THR A 197 -1.62 -0.14 -1.59
C THR A 197 -0.97 1.11 -2.20
N ILE A 198 -1.27 1.43 -3.46
CA ILE A 198 -0.73 2.63 -4.14
C ILE A 198 -1.21 3.90 -3.42
N LEU A 199 -2.50 4.00 -3.06
CA LEU A 199 -3.04 5.16 -2.34
C LEU A 199 -2.36 5.35 -0.98
N LEU A 200 -2.19 4.29 -0.20
CA LEU A 200 -1.55 4.34 1.11
C LEU A 200 -0.08 4.77 1.01
N HIS A 201 0.67 4.23 0.05
CA HIS A 201 2.07 4.62 -0.18
C HIS A 201 2.23 6.09 -0.60
N ASN A 202 1.17 6.71 -1.14
CA ASN A 202 1.19 8.10 -1.63
C ASN A 202 0.27 9.04 -0.83
N GLY A 203 -0.29 8.57 0.27
CA GLY A 203 -1.23 9.29 1.13
C GLY A 203 -0.58 10.09 2.26
N ASN A 204 0.71 10.45 2.17
CA ASN A 204 1.44 11.23 3.19
C ASN A 204 1.36 10.62 4.59
N GLY A 205 1.64 9.33 4.70
CA GLY A 205 1.59 8.60 5.97
C GLY A 205 0.18 8.23 6.45
N ALA A 206 -0.83 8.36 5.60
CA ALA A 206 -2.18 7.89 5.90
C ALA A 206 -2.18 6.39 6.23
N THR A 207 -2.91 6.03 7.27
CA THR A 207 -3.04 4.63 7.73
C THR A 207 -4.31 3.96 7.21
N THR A 208 -5.22 4.73 6.61
CA THR A 208 -6.45 4.25 5.98
C THR A 208 -6.59 4.78 4.56
N VAL A 209 -7.30 4.04 3.71
CA VAL A 209 -7.57 4.43 2.32
C VAL A 209 -8.35 5.74 2.26
N ASP A 210 -9.32 5.95 3.16
CA ASP A 210 -10.13 7.16 3.17
C ASP A 210 -9.30 8.39 3.59
N ALA A 211 -8.39 8.25 4.55
CA ALA A 211 -7.44 9.31 4.90
C ALA A 211 -6.50 9.64 3.72
N ALA A 212 -6.00 8.62 3.00
CA ALA A 212 -5.18 8.80 1.81
C ALA A 212 -5.96 9.53 0.69
N LYS A 213 -7.19 9.11 0.40
CA LYS A 213 -8.08 9.78 -0.56
C LYS A 213 -8.37 11.23 -0.17
N SER A 214 -8.66 11.48 1.10
CA SER A 214 -8.91 12.83 1.62
C SER A 214 -7.68 13.74 1.47
N TYR A 215 -6.50 13.25 1.82
CA TYR A 215 -5.25 13.99 1.61
C TYR A 215 -5.02 14.32 0.15
N ILE A 216 -5.12 13.32 -0.75
CA ILE A 216 -4.88 13.51 -2.19
C ILE A 216 -5.88 14.50 -2.80
N SER A 217 -7.18 14.37 -2.47
CA SER A 217 -8.23 15.27 -2.97
C SER A 217 -8.10 16.68 -2.38
N GLY A 218 -7.63 16.79 -1.15
CA GLY A 218 -7.38 18.07 -0.47
C GLY A 218 -6.28 18.91 -1.10
N LYS A 219 -5.42 18.32 -1.95
CA LYS A 219 -4.41 19.06 -2.75
C LYS A 219 -5.06 19.97 -3.82
N GLY A 220 -6.31 19.70 -4.18
CA GLY A 220 -7.02 20.44 -5.22
C GLY A 220 -6.50 20.15 -6.63
N THR A 221 -6.79 21.04 -7.57
CA THR A 221 -6.34 20.92 -8.97
C THR A 221 -4.99 21.63 -9.16
N PRO A 222 -3.97 20.93 -9.69
CA PRO A 222 -2.68 21.58 -9.94
C PRO A 222 -2.75 22.55 -11.11
N SER A 223 -1.77 23.44 -11.21
CA SER A 223 -1.62 24.29 -12.40
C SER A 223 -1.17 23.46 -13.61
N PHE A 224 -1.84 23.64 -14.74
CA PHE A 224 -1.45 23.07 -16.04
C PHE A 224 -0.82 24.08 -16.99
N THR A 225 -0.48 25.27 -16.49
CA THR A 225 0.24 26.30 -17.27
C THR A 225 1.76 26.18 -17.16
N SER A 226 2.23 25.41 -16.18
CA SER A 226 3.66 25.17 -15.94
C SER A 226 3.94 23.68 -15.84
N VAL A 227 5.16 23.28 -16.26
CA VAL A 227 5.64 21.89 -16.14
C VAL A 227 5.84 21.51 -14.67
N SER A 228 5.61 20.24 -14.36
CA SER A 228 5.96 19.67 -13.05
C SER A 228 7.31 18.98 -13.12
N THR A 229 8.26 19.46 -12.33
CA THR A 229 9.66 18.97 -12.28
C THR A 229 10.02 18.31 -10.96
N THR A 230 9.10 18.31 -10.00
CA THR A 230 9.22 17.69 -8.66
C THR A 230 8.35 16.45 -8.57
N ASN A 231 8.58 15.62 -7.57
CA ASN A 231 7.66 14.52 -7.25
C ASN A 231 6.42 15.08 -6.55
N ASP A 232 5.40 15.38 -7.32
CA ASP A 232 4.15 15.94 -6.79
C ASP A 232 3.21 14.83 -6.25
N GLY A 233 3.53 13.54 -6.47
CA GLY A 233 2.73 12.40 -6.04
C GLY A 233 1.38 12.30 -6.77
N LEU A 234 0.35 11.85 -6.06
CA LEU A 234 -0.99 11.68 -6.61
C LEU A 234 -1.84 12.95 -6.50
N TYR A 235 -2.67 13.17 -7.52
CA TYR A 235 -3.79 14.13 -7.57
C TYR A 235 -5.08 13.43 -7.95
N ALA A 236 -6.23 14.02 -7.65
CA ALA A 236 -7.53 13.48 -8.00
C ALA A 236 -8.16 14.24 -9.18
N ALA A 237 -8.83 13.52 -10.08
CA ALA A 237 -9.68 14.08 -11.12
C ALA A 237 -10.79 13.08 -11.48
N VAL A 238 -11.88 13.56 -12.07
CA VAL A 238 -12.99 12.69 -12.50
C VAL A 238 -12.71 12.15 -13.89
N ASP A 239 -12.84 10.82 -14.08
CA ASP A 239 -12.87 10.15 -15.38
C ASP A 239 -14.28 9.62 -15.73
N ASP A 240 -14.41 8.78 -16.74
CA ASP A 240 -15.69 8.20 -17.17
C ASP A 240 -16.29 7.24 -16.14
N LEU A 241 -15.48 6.68 -15.23
CA LEU A 241 -15.85 5.60 -14.31
C LEU A 241 -15.87 6.07 -12.84
N GLY A 242 -15.51 7.34 -12.56
CA GLY A 242 -15.54 7.89 -11.22
C GLY A 242 -14.35 8.80 -10.90
N THR A 243 -13.93 8.81 -9.63
CA THR A 243 -12.76 9.57 -9.19
C THR A 243 -11.49 8.76 -9.46
N SER A 244 -10.62 9.31 -10.29
CA SER A 244 -9.32 8.78 -10.66
C SER A 244 -8.21 9.49 -9.89
N TYR A 245 -7.13 8.77 -9.56
CA TYR A 245 -5.96 9.29 -8.86
C TYR A 245 -4.72 9.14 -9.76
N TYR A 246 -4.14 10.24 -10.22
CA TYR A 246 -3.07 10.25 -11.22
C TYR A 246 -1.75 10.78 -10.67
N PHE A 247 -0.65 10.17 -11.10
CA PHE A 247 0.70 10.59 -10.76
C PHE A 247 1.13 11.83 -11.55
N ARG A 248 1.85 12.77 -10.88
CA ARG A 248 2.34 14.00 -11.48
C ARG A 248 3.80 14.28 -11.13
N GLY A 249 4.59 14.68 -12.14
CA GLY A 249 5.93 15.22 -11.98
C GLY A 249 7.06 14.18 -12.01
N ALA A 250 8.12 14.43 -11.26
CA ALA A 250 9.31 13.59 -11.18
C ALA A 250 9.12 12.40 -10.23
N VAL A 251 8.11 11.59 -10.50
CA VAL A 251 7.70 10.45 -9.66
C VAL A 251 8.75 9.33 -9.75
N ASN A 252 9.08 8.71 -8.63
CA ASN A 252 10.06 7.61 -8.54
C ASN A 252 9.53 6.34 -7.86
N ASN A 253 8.24 6.32 -7.47
CA ASN A 253 7.60 5.22 -6.74
C ASN A 253 6.32 4.69 -7.44
N ASN A 254 6.30 4.70 -8.77
CA ASN A 254 5.21 4.18 -9.58
C ASN A 254 5.67 3.10 -10.58
N TRP A 255 6.78 2.41 -10.29
CA TRP A 255 7.30 1.32 -11.09
C TRP A 255 6.52 0.03 -10.86
N VAL A 256 6.25 -0.70 -11.95
CA VAL A 256 5.64 -2.04 -11.94
C VAL A 256 6.50 -2.97 -12.79
N LYS A 257 6.71 -4.20 -12.32
CA LYS A 257 7.27 -5.33 -13.08
C LYS A 257 6.14 -6.30 -13.37
N PHE A 258 5.73 -6.43 -14.63
CA PHE A 258 4.58 -7.26 -15.01
C PHE A 258 4.64 -7.75 -16.44
N GLY A 259 4.37 -9.04 -16.64
CA GLY A 259 4.35 -9.69 -17.93
C GLY A 259 5.73 -9.86 -18.57
N GLN A 260 5.78 -10.61 -19.66
CA GLN A 260 6.98 -10.85 -20.46
C GLN A 260 6.70 -10.56 -21.93
N ASN A 261 7.69 -10.07 -22.64
CA ASN A 261 7.64 -9.91 -24.10
C ASN A 261 7.80 -11.28 -24.82
N SER A 262 7.76 -11.25 -26.13
CA SER A 262 7.93 -12.45 -26.98
C SER A 262 9.27 -13.17 -26.82
N SER A 263 10.28 -12.51 -26.27
CA SER A 263 11.60 -13.10 -25.96
C SER A 263 11.71 -13.61 -24.53
N GLY A 264 10.64 -13.60 -23.73
CA GLY A 264 10.63 -14.02 -22.33
C GLY A 264 11.24 -13.00 -21.35
N SER A 265 11.58 -11.78 -21.79
CA SER A 265 12.10 -10.73 -20.92
C SER A 265 10.97 -10.05 -20.17
N TYR A 266 11.15 -9.84 -18.85
CA TYR A 266 10.18 -9.11 -18.04
C TYR A 266 10.02 -7.67 -18.55
N MET A 267 8.77 -7.19 -18.50
CA MET A 267 8.44 -5.82 -18.87
C MET A 267 8.31 -4.95 -17.62
N TYR A 268 8.78 -3.70 -17.75
CA TYR A 268 8.68 -2.66 -16.74
C TYR A 268 7.73 -1.56 -17.22
N TRP A 269 6.91 -1.10 -16.27
CA TRP A 269 5.82 -0.15 -16.52
C TRP A 269 5.89 1.00 -15.53
N ARG A 270 5.24 2.12 -15.90
CA ARG A 270 4.98 3.22 -14.97
C ARG A 270 3.47 3.35 -14.78
N ILE A 271 3.01 3.37 -13.53
CA ILE A 271 1.62 3.66 -13.24
C ILE A 271 1.34 5.11 -13.63
N ILE A 272 0.28 5.31 -14.42
CA ILE A 272 -0.23 6.62 -14.80
C ILE A 272 -1.24 7.08 -13.77
N ARG A 273 -2.22 6.23 -13.47
CA ARG A 273 -3.31 6.52 -12.54
C ARG A 273 -4.02 5.25 -12.07
N ILE A 274 -4.70 5.40 -10.97
CA ILE A 274 -5.80 4.53 -10.57
C ILE A 274 -7.04 5.12 -11.21
N ASN A 275 -7.74 4.35 -12.04
CA ASN A 275 -8.96 4.77 -12.72
C ASN A 275 -10.14 4.88 -11.74
N GLY A 276 -11.25 5.49 -12.15
CA GLY A 276 -12.44 5.65 -11.32
C GLY A 276 -13.10 4.35 -10.89
N ASP A 277 -12.86 3.24 -11.59
CA ASP A 277 -13.26 1.87 -11.24
C ASP A 277 -12.23 1.12 -10.38
N ASN A 278 -11.18 1.79 -9.93
CA ASN A 278 -10.03 1.27 -9.19
C ASN A 278 -9.08 0.36 -9.99
N SER A 279 -9.25 0.17 -11.29
CA SER A 279 -8.25 -0.47 -12.13
C SER A 279 -6.99 0.39 -12.24
N ILE A 280 -5.82 -0.23 -12.50
CA ILE A 280 -4.53 0.46 -12.46
C ILE A 280 -4.01 0.64 -13.87
N ARG A 281 -4.03 1.88 -14.39
CA ARG A 281 -3.55 2.22 -15.73
C ARG A 281 -2.05 2.45 -15.72
N MET A 282 -1.35 1.80 -16.67
CA MET A 282 0.11 1.88 -16.75
C MET A 282 0.62 1.90 -18.19
N ILE A 283 1.79 2.53 -18.39
CA ILE A 283 2.47 2.66 -19.68
C ILE A 283 3.77 1.85 -19.71
N TYR A 284 4.02 1.18 -20.81
CA TYR A 284 5.25 0.45 -21.08
C TYR A 284 6.48 1.37 -21.03
N THR A 285 7.56 0.89 -20.39
CA THR A 285 8.79 1.65 -20.21
C THR A 285 10.05 0.84 -20.58
N GLY A 286 9.88 -0.40 -21.07
CA GLY A 286 11.00 -1.22 -21.55
C GLY A 286 11.09 -2.58 -20.86
N THR A 287 12.17 -3.30 -21.22
CA THR A 287 12.54 -4.59 -20.61
C THR A 287 13.78 -4.46 -19.72
N THR A 288 14.42 -3.29 -19.70
CA THR A 288 15.55 -2.99 -18.81
C THR A 288 15.03 -2.62 -17.43
N ALA A 289 15.55 -3.27 -16.39
CA ALA A 289 15.23 -2.92 -15.01
C ALA A 289 15.67 -1.48 -14.70
N PRO A 290 14.86 -0.69 -13.99
CA PRO A 290 15.28 0.62 -13.53
C PRO A 290 16.44 0.53 -12.53
N THR A 291 17.22 1.59 -12.44
CA THR A 291 18.34 1.76 -11.50
C THR A 291 18.17 3.05 -10.70
N SER A 292 19.04 3.33 -9.76
CA SER A 292 19.01 4.60 -9.02
C SER A 292 19.07 5.82 -9.94
N SER A 293 19.88 5.76 -11.00
CA SER A 293 20.03 6.84 -11.99
C SER A 293 18.84 6.96 -12.94
N THR A 294 18.05 5.91 -13.13
CA THR A 294 16.86 5.89 -13.99
C THR A 294 15.56 5.80 -13.18
N SER A 295 15.62 6.02 -11.88
CA SER A 295 14.48 5.89 -10.96
C SER A 295 13.28 6.76 -11.34
N VAL A 296 13.50 7.95 -11.85
CA VAL A 296 12.48 8.89 -12.35
C VAL A 296 12.30 8.75 -13.85
N VAL A 297 13.37 8.86 -14.61
CA VAL A 297 13.38 8.96 -16.07
C VAL A 297 14.13 7.78 -16.68
N MET A 298 13.48 7.06 -17.57
CA MET A 298 14.08 6.04 -18.43
C MET A 298 14.11 6.57 -19.87
N THR A 299 15.28 6.61 -20.50
CA THR A 299 15.45 7.19 -21.84
C THR A 299 15.87 6.15 -22.87
N GLY A 300 15.69 6.50 -24.15
CA GLY A 300 16.14 5.70 -25.28
C GLY A 300 15.06 4.90 -25.97
N THR A 301 15.41 4.28 -27.09
CA THR A 301 14.49 3.51 -27.95
C THR A 301 13.91 2.28 -27.26
N GLY A 302 14.61 1.73 -26.26
CA GLY A 302 14.10 0.60 -25.47
C GLY A 302 12.83 0.90 -24.64
N THR A 303 12.44 2.18 -24.50
CA THR A 303 11.22 2.60 -23.80
C THR A 303 9.96 2.47 -24.65
N GLN A 304 10.07 2.07 -25.88
CA GLN A 304 8.98 1.88 -26.85
C GLN A 304 9.12 0.50 -27.51
N VAL A 305 8.01 -0.01 -28.02
CA VAL A 305 7.96 -1.36 -28.63
C VAL A 305 8.22 -1.35 -30.13
N ASP A 306 7.99 -0.21 -30.77
CA ASP A 306 8.17 -0.02 -32.22
C ASP A 306 8.28 1.47 -32.56
N ILE A 307 8.73 1.76 -33.77
CA ILE A 307 8.61 3.06 -34.43
C ILE A 307 7.61 2.88 -35.57
N SER A 308 6.39 3.33 -35.37
CA SER A 308 5.28 3.14 -36.29
C SER A 308 4.72 4.46 -36.78
N LYS A 309 4.09 4.45 -37.96
CA LYS A 309 3.16 5.49 -38.38
C LYS A 309 1.91 5.41 -37.53
N PHE A 310 1.25 6.54 -37.26
CA PHE A 310 -0.10 6.48 -36.70
C PHE A 310 -1.06 5.93 -37.73
N ASN A 311 -0.98 6.44 -38.97
CA ASN A 311 -1.72 5.87 -40.12
C ASN A 311 -0.89 6.03 -41.40
N THR A 312 -1.09 5.11 -42.36
CA THR A 312 -0.51 5.21 -43.70
C THR A 312 -1.27 6.21 -44.57
N GLY A 313 -2.57 6.38 -44.36
CA GLY A 313 -3.35 7.47 -44.90
C GLY A 313 -3.11 8.76 -44.12
N TYR A 314 -3.13 9.93 -44.79
CA TYR A 314 -2.82 11.20 -44.12
C TYR A 314 -3.53 12.42 -44.72
N LYS A 315 -4.21 12.27 -45.86
CA LYS A 315 -4.83 13.38 -46.60
C LYS A 315 -6.26 13.72 -46.17
N TYR A 316 -6.76 13.08 -45.12
CA TYR A 316 -8.11 13.27 -44.61
C TYR A 316 -8.07 13.34 -43.06
N PRO A 317 -8.98 14.08 -42.44
CA PRO A 317 -9.06 14.17 -40.98
C PRO A 317 -9.41 12.84 -40.33
N GLU A 318 -10.09 11.92 -41.00
CA GLU A 318 -10.46 10.59 -40.49
C GLU A 318 -9.24 9.73 -40.14
N TYR A 319 -8.09 9.94 -40.78
CA TYR A 319 -6.86 9.21 -40.49
C TYR A 319 -6.25 9.49 -39.14
N LEU A 320 -6.83 10.41 -38.37
CA LEU A 320 -6.54 10.64 -36.94
C LEU A 320 -7.30 9.66 -36.03
N GLY A 321 -8.23 8.87 -36.59
CA GLY A 321 -8.95 7.84 -35.87
C GLY A 321 -8.09 6.60 -35.56
N TYR A 322 -8.25 6.06 -34.38
CA TYR A 322 -7.74 4.73 -34.03
C TYR A 322 -8.37 3.64 -34.91
N MET A 323 -9.65 3.84 -35.26
CA MET A 323 -10.34 3.27 -36.42
C MET A 323 -10.98 4.39 -37.21
N TYR A 324 -11.20 4.19 -38.49
CA TYR A 324 -11.76 5.22 -39.36
C TYR A 324 -12.67 4.65 -40.47
N THR A 325 -13.52 5.49 -40.99
CA THR A 325 -14.25 5.32 -42.26
C THR A 325 -14.16 6.64 -43.01
N LEU A 326 -13.84 6.60 -44.29
CA LEU A 326 -13.74 7.81 -45.10
C LEU A 326 -15.05 8.60 -45.10
N ASN A 327 -14.94 9.92 -45.01
CA ASN A 327 -16.05 10.88 -44.93
C ASN A 327 -16.92 10.76 -43.67
N GLN A 328 -16.43 10.09 -42.62
CA GLN A 328 -17.12 9.99 -41.31
C GLN A 328 -16.20 10.42 -40.17
N GLN A 329 -16.67 11.32 -39.32
CA GLN A 329 -15.90 11.80 -38.15
C GLN A 329 -15.59 10.66 -37.20
N HIS A 330 -16.53 9.78 -36.91
CA HIS A 330 -16.45 8.69 -35.93
C HIS A 330 -16.63 7.30 -36.58
N GLY A 331 -16.15 7.13 -37.83
CA GLY A 331 -16.24 5.84 -38.51
C GLY A 331 -15.28 4.79 -37.95
N HIS A 332 -15.64 3.50 -38.10
CA HIS A 332 -14.90 2.38 -37.50
C HIS A 332 -14.68 1.21 -38.49
N SER A 333 -14.72 1.44 -39.82
CA SER A 333 -14.59 0.35 -40.81
C SER A 333 -13.18 -0.21 -40.95
N TYR A 334 -12.15 0.63 -40.68
CA TYR A 334 -10.77 0.27 -40.91
C TYR A 334 -9.92 0.59 -39.66
N SER A 335 -9.00 -0.31 -39.31
CA SER A 335 -7.99 -0.06 -38.26
C SER A 335 -6.90 0.86 -38.78
N SER A 336 -6.44 1.78 -37.95
CA SER A 336 -5.21 2.54 -38.20
C SER A 336 -3.97 1.64 -38.11
N THR A 337 -2.85 2.12 -38.66
CA THR A 337 -1.57 1.38 -38.59
C THR A 337 -1.15 1.20 -37.12
N ILE A 338 -1.25 2.24 -36.30
CA ILE A 338 -0.85 2.19 -34.88
C ILE A 338 -1.67 1.18 -34.06
N LYS A 339 -3.00 1.08 -34.32
CA LYS A 339 -3.86 0.07 -33.69
C LYS A 339 -3.37 -1.34 -34.02
N THR A 340 -3.10 -1.61 -35.29
CA THR A 340 -2.60 -2.91 -35.74
C THR A 340 -1.23 -3.24 -35.13
N THR A 341 -0.31 -2.25 -35.07
CA THR A 341 1.00 -2.42 -34.43
C THR A 341 0.87 -2.80 -32.95
N LEU A 342 0.02 -2.10 -32.19
CA LEU A 342 -0.20 -2.38 -30.78
C LEU A 342 -0.82 -3.74 -30.53
N GLU A 343 -1.84 -4.11 -31.30
CA GLU A 343 -2.53 -5.39 -31.17
C GLU A 343 -1.61 -6.58 -31.54
N ASN A 344 -0.79 -6.45 -32.59
CA ASN A 344 0.20 -7.47 -32.95
C ASN A 344 1.28 -7.63 -31.87
N TRP A 345 1.79 -6.52 -31.32
CA TRP A 345 2.73 -6.59 -30.21
C TRP A 345 2.12 -7.28 -29.00
N TYR A 346 0.90 -6.88 -28.60
CA TYR A 346 0.21 -7.45 -27.44
C TYR A 346 0.00 -8.96 -27.60
N ALA A 347 -0.42 -9.42 -28.78
CA ALA A 347 -0.63 -10.83 -29.11
C ALA A 347 0.64 -11.69 -28.94
N GLY A 348 1.82 -11.09 -29.09
CA GLY A 348 3.12 -11.76 -28.93
C GLY A 348 3.64 -11.77 -27.48
N THR A 349 2.90 -11.24 -26.50
CA THR A 349 3.33 -11.15 -25.11
C THR A 349 2.53 -12.09 -24.21
N THR A 350 3.03 -12.31 -22.97
CA THR A 350 2.28 -13.07 -21.94
C THR A 350 1.03 -12.33 -21.43
N LEU A 351 0.80 -11.09 -21.88
CA LEU A 351 -0.38 -10.31 -21.49
C LEU A 351 -1.66 -10.81 -22.16
N LYS A 352 -1.53 -11.48 -23.33
CA LYS A 352 -2.65 -11.92 -24.15
C LYS A 352 -3.69 -12.72 -23.38
N ASP A 353 -3.22 -13.67 -22.59
CA ASP A 353 -4.07 -14.59 -21.82
C ASP A 353 -3.99 -14.33 -20.32
N ASN A 354 -3.47 -13.17 -19.91
CA ASN A 354 -3.28 -12.83 -18.51
C ASN A 354 -4.58 -12.29 -17.90
N GLU A 355 -5.04 -12.95 -16.83
CA GLU A 355 -6.28 -12.62 -16.13
C GLU A 355 -6.25 -11.28 -15.38
N TYR A 356 -5.05 -10.80 -15.02
CA TYR A 356 -4.89 -9.52 -14.33
C TYR A 356 -4.98 -8.30 -15.24
N VAL A 357 -5.03 -8.47 -16.57
CA VAL A 357 -5.23 -7.35 -17.49
C VAL A 357 -6.72 -7.07 -17.64
N SER A 358 -7.14 -5.85 -17.33
CA SER A 358 -8.51 -5.39 -17.49
C SER A 358 -8.89 -5.28 -18.97
N LYS A 359 -9.96 -5.97 -19.37
CA LYS A 359 -10.49 -5.97 -20.74
C LYS A 359 -11.50 -4.85 -20.96
N ASP A 360 -11.93 -4.17 -19.92
CA ASP A 360 -13.03 -3.19 -19.93
C ASP A 360 -12.56 -1.74 -19.86
N GLN A 361 -11.26 -1.52 -20.00
CA GLN A 361 -10.67 -0.20 -19.92
C GLN A 361 -10.92 0.63 -21.17
N ILE A 362 -11.21 1.91 -20.96
CA ILE A 362 -11.44 2.88 -22.02
C ILE A 362 -10.10 3.44 -22.50
N PHE A 363 -9.88 3.33 -23.84
CA PHE A 363 -8.84 4.05 -24.56
C PHE A 363 -9.52 5.12 -25.39
N CYS A 364 -9.41 6.37 -24.95
CA CYS A 364 -10.07 7.49 -25.62
C CYS A 364 -9.29 7.93 -26.86
N ASN A 365 -9.98 7.99 -27.99
CA ASN A 365 -9.49 8.60 -29.23
C ASN A 365 -10.40 9.78 -29.59
N ASP A 366 -10.42 10.80 -28.75
CA ASP A 366 -11.31 11.97 -28.83
C ASP A 366 -11.23 12.68 -30.18
N ARG A 367 -12.11 12.32 -31.11
CA ARG A 367 -12.28 12.96 -32.42
C ARG A 367 -13.33 14.07 -32.41
N SER A 368 -13.75 14.52 -31.22
CA SER A 368 -14.57 15.73 -31.12
C SER A 368 -13.81 16.91 -31.74
N ALA A 369 -14.41 17.61 -32.69
CA ALA A 369 -13.80 18.73 -33.35
C ALA A 369 -14.18 20.07 -32.68
N ALA A 370 -13.20 20.96 -32.55
CA ALA A 370 -13.44 22.36 -32.24
C ALA A 370 -13.63 23.13 -33.55
N THR A 371 -14.72 23.87 -33.69
CA THR A 371 -15.03 24.69 -34.88
C THR A 371 -14.86 26.17 -34.57
N GLY A 372 -14.36 26.93 -35.56
CA GLY A 372 -14.20 28.39 -35.41
C GLY A 372 -13.12 28.78 -34.41
N ASN A 373 -13.34 29.83 -33.64
CA ASN A 373 -12.40 30.38 -32.66
C ASN A 373 -12.34 29.53 -31.36
N TYR A 374 -12.07 28.23 -31.44
CA TYR A 374 -11.97 27.33 -30.30
C TYR A 374 -13.24 27.29 -29.43
N ILE A 375 -14.39 27.13 -30.06
CA ILE A 375 -15.65 26.85 -29.38
C ILE A 375 -15.58 25.44 -28.76
N GLU A 376 -16.36 25.15 -27.75
CA GLU A 376 -16.42 23.83 -27.10
C GLU A 376 -16.40 22.69 -28.13
N PRO A 377 -15.51 21.67 -27.96
CA PRO A 377 -15.40 20.55 -28.88
C PRO A 377 -16.74 19.80 -28.99
N GLY A 378 -17.11 19.45 -30.21
CA GLY A 378 -18.35 18.73 -30.48
C GLY A 378 -18.31 17.96 -31.80
N GLU A 379 -19.45 17.41 -32.18
CA GLU A 379 -19.62 16.83 -33.50
C GLU A 379 -19.81 17.92 -34.57
N VAL A 380 -19.29 17.66 -35.76
CA VAL A 380 -19.46 18.54 -36.92
C VAL A 380 -20.61 18.05 -37.73
N SER A 381 -21.68 18.84 -37.83
CA SER A 381 -22.91 18.47 -38.59
C SER A 381 -22.68 18.14 -40.07
N ASN A 382 -21.69 18.80 -40.68
CA ASN A 382 -21.32 18.58 -42.08
C ASN A 382 -19.84 18.24 -42.18
N TRP A 383 -19.43 17.02 -41.80
CA TRP A 383 -18.07 16.56 -41.89
C TRP A 383 -17.60 16.60 -43.35
N SER A 384 -16.57 17.42 -43.60
CA SER A 384 -15.93 17.50 -44.90
C SER A 384 -14.48 17.06 -44.79
N SER A 385 -14.16 15.95 -45.40
CA SER A 385 -12.85 15.32 -45.25
C SER A 385 -11.67 16.13 -45.82
N ARG A 386 -11.91 17.23 -46.52
CA ARG A 386 -10.83 18.00 -47.20
C ARG A 386 -10.99 19.50 -47.20
N ALA A 387 -12.16 20.03 -46.99
CA ALA A 387 -12.46 21.42 -47.34
C ALA A 387 -12.08 22.42 -46.24
N SER A 388 -11.91 21.96 -44.99
CA SER A 388 -11.72 22.80 -43.83
C SER A 388 -10.57 22.34 -42.95
N THR A 389 -9.96 23.26 -42.23
CA THR A 389 -9.05 22.94 -41.12
C THR A 389 -9.89 22.58 -39.91
N TYR A 390 -9.59 21.44 -39.31
CA TYR A 390 -10.23 20.96 -38.09
C TYR A 390 -9.23 20.92 -36.95
N TYR A 391 -9.55 21.55 -35.81
CA TYR A 391 -8.86 21.38 -34.55
C TYR A 391 -9.66 20.43 -33.69
N PHE A 392 -9.00 19.52 -32.98
CA PHE A 392 -9.67 18.53 -32.15
C PHE A 392 -9.66 18.91 -30.67
N GLY A 393 -10.53 18.27 -29.88
CA GLY A 393 -10.80 18.65 -28.51
C GLY A 393 -9.57 18.69 -27.60
N ALA A 394 -8.67 17.72 -27.75
CA ALA A 394 -7.42 17.69 -26.96
C ALA A 394 -6.50 18.89 -27.26
N ASN A 395 -6.40 19.31 -28.55
CA ASN A 395 -5.65 20.50 -28.92
C ASN A 395 -6.17 21.73 -28.20
N TYR A 396 -7.47 21.97 -28.28
CA TYR A 396 -8.13 23.10 -27.65
C TYR A 396 -7.92 23.14 -26.13
N ARG A 397 -8.13 21.99 -25.45
CA ARG A 397 -7.94 21.87 -23.99
C ARG A 397 -6.51 22.18 -23.55
N LEU A 398 -5.52 21.74 -24.32
CA LEU A 398 -4.11 21.82 -23.91
C LEU A 398 -3.41 23.10 -24.37
N GLU A 399 -3.73 23.60 -25.57
CA GLU A 399 -3.14 24.80 -26.11
C GLU A 399 -3.78 26.06 -25.54
N SER A 400 -5.11 26.14 -25.59
CA SER A 400 -5.83 27.38 -25.27
C SER A 400 -6.28 27.42 -23.80
N ASN A 401 -6.98 26.37 -23.33
CA ASN A 401 -7.62 26.39 -22.02
C ASN A 401 -6.70 25.94 -20.88
N LYS A 402 -5.60 25.24 -21.17
CA LYS A 402 -4.73 24.62 -20.15
C LYS A 402 -5.53 23.82 -19.12
N ASN A 403 -6.56 23.10 -19.57
CA ASN A 403 -7.51 22.37 -18.74
C ASN A 403 -7.70 20.93 -19.26
N PRO A 404 -6.71 20.04 -19.03
CA PRO A 404 -6.80 18.62 -19.43
C PRO A 404 -7.95 17.92 -18.71
N LYS A 405 -8.54 16.89 -19.38
CA LYS A 405 -9.66 16.10 -18.86
C LYS A 405 -9.38 14.60 -19.01
N LEU A 406 -9.85 13.79 -18.05
CA LEU A 406 -9.77 12.32 -18.15
C LEU A 406 -11.04 11.70 -18.77
N LYS A 407 -12.14 12.44 -18.83
CA LYS A 407 -13.36 11.98 -19.50
C LYS A 407 -13.20 12.00 -21.01
N CYS A 408 -13.62 10.92 -21.65
CA CYS A 408 -13.75 10.85 -23.10
C CYS A 408 -15.07 11.51 -23.53
N PRO A 409 -15.04 12.59 -24.33
CA PRO A 409 -16.23 13.39 -24.60
C PRO A 409 -17.34 12.64 -25.35
N LEU A 410 -16.97 11.70 -26.23
CA LEU A 410 -17.90 11.04 -27.14
C LEU A 410 -17.85 9.52 -27.00
N ASP A 411 -19.01 8.89 -26.88
CA ASP A 411 -19.12 7.45 -26.65
C ASP A 411 -18.55 6.62 -27.82
N GLY A 412 -18.70 7.07 -29.06
CA GLY A 412 -18.12 6.43 -30.22
C GLY A 412 -16.59 6.34 -30.23
N ASP A 413 -15.92 7.19 -29.46
CA ASP A 413 -14.47 7.28 -29.36
C ASP A 413 -13.89 6.60 -28.10
N LYS A 414 -14.74 5.92 -27.31
CA LYS A 414 -14.35 5.12 -26.15
C LYS A 414 -14.05 3.68 -26.59
N PHE A 415 -12.80 3.41 -26.93
CA PHE A 415 -12.39 2.08 -27.36
C PHE A 415 -12.19 1.14 -26.17
N THR A 416 -12.89 -0.02 -26.22
CA THR A 416 -12.80 -1.12 -25.24
C THR A 416 -12.67 -2.45 -25.96
N ALA A 417 -12.22 -3.52 -25.27
CA ALA A 417 -12.11 -4.85 -25.88
C ALA A 417 -13.39 -5.70 -25.70
N THR A 418 -14.01 -5.68 -24.52
CA THR A 418 -15.15 -6.56 -24.21
C THR A 418 -16.40 -5.82 -23.78
N ASN A 419 -16.26 -4.69 -23.13
CA ASN A 419 -17.39 -3.98 -22.52
C ASN A 419 -18.04 -3.00 -23.48
N SER A 420 -19.28 -3.26 -23.86
CA SER A 420 -20.10 -2.37 -24.69
C SER A 420 -20.94 -1.37 -23.88
N THR A 421 -20.96 -1.49 -22.57
CA THR A 421 -21.70 -0.56 -21.68
C THR A 421 -20.95 0.75 -21.49
N VAL A 422 -19.62 0.67 -21.37
CA VAL A 422 -18.76 1.84 -21.13
C VAL A 422 -17.97 2.28 -22.37
N GLY A 423 -17.97 1.47 -23.46
CA GLY A 423 -17.23 1.75 -24.69
C GLY A 423 -17.76 1.00 -25.91
N ASN A 424 -17.05 1.09 -27.02
CA ASN A 424 -17.51 0.62 -28.33
C ASN A 424 -17.18 -0.85 -28.66
N LYS A 425 -16.40 -1.56 -27.82
CA LYS A 425 -16.01 -2.96 -28.01
C LYS A 425 -15.28 -3.24 -29.35
N LEU A 426 -14.49 -2.31 -29.86
CA LEU A 426 -13.83 -2.42 -31.17
C LEU A 426 -12.33 -2.77 -31.10
N LEU A 427 -11.78 -2.98 -29.91
CA LEU A 427 -10.43 -3.48 -29.75
C LEU A 427 -10.41 -5.01 -29.76
N THR A 428 -9.43 -5.59 -30.47
CA THR A 428 -9.14 -7.03 -30.40
C THR A 428 -8.49 -7.39 -29.06
N TYR A 429 -7.62 -6.52 -28.57
CA TYR A 429 -6.92 -6.66 -27.30
C TYR A 429 -7.01 -5.38 -26.46
N PRO A 430 -6.95 -5.47 -25.13
CA PRO A 430 -7.10 -4.34 -24.23
C PRO A 430 -5.78 -3.52 -24.14
N VAL A 431 -5.35 -2.98 -25.26
CA VAL A 431 -4.14 -2.17 -25.39
C VAL A 431 -4.41 -0.92 -26.21
N GLY A 432 -3.83 0.20 -25.80
CA GLY A 432 -3.95 1.47 -26.49
C GLY A 432 -2.79 2.40 -26.21
N LEU A 433 -3.03 3.71 -26.34
CA LEU A 433 -2.08 4.78 -26.09
C LEU A 433 -2.58 5.68 -24.94
N LEU A 434 -1.68 6.47 -24.35
CA LEU A 434 -2.07 7.60 -23.51
C LEU A 434 -2.79 8.65 -24.34
N THR A 435 -3.70 9.39 -23.72
CA THR A 435 -4.18 10.65 -24.28
C THR A 435 -3.16 11.77 -24.03
N SER A 436 -3.18 12.84 -24.84
CA SER A 436 -2.38 14.03 -24.57
C SER A 436 -2.78 14.72 -23.26
N ASP A 437 -4.06 14.60 -22.87
CA ASP A 437 -4.56 15.08 -21.57
C ASP A 437 -3.91 14.33 -20.40
N GLU A 438 -3.76 13.00 -20.48
CA GLU A 438 -3.06 12.19 -19.47
C GLU A 438 -1.58 12.62 -19.34
N VAL A 439 -0.93 12.96 -20.46
CA VAL A 439 0.47 13.48 -20.44
C VAL A 439 0.53 14.85 -19.76
N ALA A 440 -0.43 15.73 -20.01
CA ALA A 440 -0.49 17.03 -19.37
C ALA A 440 -0.75 16.91 -17.87
N MET A 441 -1.63 16.01 -17.47
CA MET A 441 -1.88 15.70 -16.05
C MET A 441 -0.63 15.14 -15.37
N ALA A 442 0.14 14.30 -16.06
CA ALA A 442 1.40 13.77 -15.57
C ALA A 442 2.53 14.82 -15.43
N GLY A 443 2.32 16.07 -15.86
CA GLY A 443 3.27 17.17 -15.68
C GLY A 443 3.85 17.75 -16.95
N GLY A 444 3.43 17.27 -18.13
CA GLY A 444 3.73 17.88 -19.42
C GLY A 444 2.93 19.15 -19.67
N VAL A 445 3.44 20.06 -20.50
CA VAL A 445 2.74 21.26 -20.95
C VAL A 445 2.91 21.40 -22.45
N TYR A 446 1.89 21.91 -23.11
CA TYR A 446 1.92 22.20 -24.53
C TYR A 446 3.09 23.11 -24.90
N GLN A 447 3.91 22.64 -25.84
CA GLN A 447 5.13 23.33 -26.35
C GLN A 447 6.15 23.76 -25.28
N THR A 448 6.10 23.22 -24.08
CA THR A 448 7.07 23.53 -23.03
C THR A 448 7.86 22.28 -22.67
N ALA A 449 9.19 22.36 -22.78
CA ALA A 449 10.06 21.23 -22.50
C ALA A 449 10.00 20.81 -21.03
N ASN A 450 9.88 19.50 -20.78
CA ASN A 450 10.00 18.90 -19.45
C ASN A 450 10.83 17.61 -19.54
N ARG A 451 12.06 17.64 -19.08
CA ARG A 451 12.96 16.47 -19.06
C ARG A 451 13.00 15.78 -17.70
N SER A 452 12.22 16.25 -16.75
CA SER A 452 12.25 15.76 -15.36
C SER A 452 11.09 14.87 -15.01
N PHE A 453 9.97 14.86 -15.76
CA PHE A 453 8.81 14.05 -15.40
C PHE A 453 8.94 12.61 -15.87
N TYR A 454 8.27 11.70 -15.21
CA TYR A 454 8.40 10.24 -15.38
C TYR A 454 8.00 9.69 -16.76
N LEU A 455 7.30 10.47 -17.59
CA LEU A 455 6.93 10.07 -18.95
C LEU A 455 7.97 10.51 -20.01
N TYR A 456 8.94 11.31 -19.64
CA TYR A 456 10.02 11.72 -20.54
C TYR A 456 10.92 10.54 -20.91
N THR A 457 11.24 10.38 -22.20
CA THR A 457 12.05 9.25 -22.71
C THR A 457 13.16 9.65 -23.66
N ASN A 458 13.33 10.95 -23.96
CA ASN A 458 14.23 11.44 -25.01
C ASN A 458 13.88 10.89 -26.42
N GLN A 459 12.67 10.39 -26.60
CA GLN A 459 12.12 9.89 -27.87
C GLN A 459 10.80 10.57 -28.16
N VAL A 460 10.49 10.78 -29.45
CA VAL A 460 9.14 11.17 -29.86
C VAL A 460 8.25 9.94 -29.84
N TYR A 461 7.07 10.03 -29.23
CA TYR A 461 6.08 8.95 -29.25
C TYR A 461 4.65 9.50 -29.37
N TYR A 462 3.79 8.77 -30.09
CA TYR A 462 2.39 9.14 -30.27
C TYR A 462 1.56 9.03 -29.01
N THR A 463 0.56 9.91 -28.91
CA THR A 463 -0.60 9.75 -28.04
C THR A 463 -1.83 9.30 -28.83
N GLY A 464 -2.88 8.88 -28.14
CA GLY A 464 -4.17 8.53 -28.78
C GLY A 464 -5.03 9.73 -29.16
N SER A 465 -4.59 10.96 -28.87
CA SER A 465 -5.38 12.16 -29.09
C SER A 465 -5.15 12.77 -30.46
N PRO A 466 -6.15 12.89 -31.34
CA PRO A 466 -6.12 13.73 -32.52
C PRO A 466 -5.74 15.17 -32.18
N SER A 467 -4.98 15.81 -33.03
CA SER A 467 -4.55 17.19 -32.86
C SER A 467 -5.27 18.14 -33.81
N PHE A 468 -4.90 18.14 -35.07
CA PHE A 468 -5.57 18.93 -36.08
C PHE A 468 -5.39 18.33 -37.48
N PHE A 469 -6.26 18.71 -38.40
CA PHE A 469 -6.14 18.50 -39.84
C PHE A 469 -5.99 19.85 -40.52
N SER A 470 -4.96 20.00 -41.34
CA SER A 470 -4.75 21.20 -42.15
C SER A 470 -5.46 21.04 -43.50
N SER A 471 -6.35 21.97 -43.83
CA SER A 471 -7.11 21.97 -45.06
C SER A 471 -6.22 21.71 -46.29
N GLY A 472 -6.60 20.68 -47.05
CA GLY A 472 -5.92 20.29 -48.28
C GLY A 472 -4.53 19.64 -48.13
N SER A 473 -4.08 19.38 -46.90
CA SER A 473 -2.69 18.94 -46.64
C SER A 473 -2.58 17.67 -45.83
N TYR A 474 -2.62 17.76 -44.51
CA TYR A 474 -2.12 16.68 -43.66
C TYR A 474 -2.88 16.56 -42.32
N ALA A 475 -2.96 15.31 -41.84
CA ALA A 475 -3.45 14.97 -40.50
C ALA A 475 -2.30 14.93 -39.48
N TYR A 476 -2.50 15.56 -38.31
CA TYR A 476 -1.53 15.67 -37.24
C TYR A 476 -2.06 15.09 -35.94
N GLN A 477 -1.32 14.18 -35.37
CA GLN A 477 -1.62 13.49 -34.10
C GLN A 477 -0.89 14.17 -32.95
N GLY A 478 -1.47 14.08 -31.75
CA GLY A 478 -0.78 14.43 -30.52
C GLY A 478 0.39 13.49 -30.24
N ALA A 479 1.46 14.03 -29.71
CA ALA A 479 2.67 13.28 -29.37
C ALA A 479 3.37 13.89 -28.15
N VAL A 480 4.29 13.13 -27.56
CA VAL A 480 5.30 13.68 -26.65
C VAL A 480 6.59 13.83 -27.46
N SER A 481 7.18 15.03 -27.42
CA SER A 481 8.41 15.31 -28.16
C SER A 481 9.65 14.72 -27.48
N ALA A 482 10.77 14.68 -28.20
CA ALA A 482 12.07 14.28 -27.64
C ALA A 482 12.60 15.23 -26.53
N THR A 483 11.95 16.33 -26.27
CA THR A 483 12.24 17.25 -25.15
C THR A 483 11.21 17.18 -24.03
N GLY A 484 10.23 16.26 -24.13
CA GLY A 484 9.18 16.06 -23.11
C GLY A 484 8.04 17.07 -23.18
N GLN A 485 7.88 17.79 -24.29
CA GLN A 485 6.74 18.67 -24.52
C GLN A 485 5.49 17.82 -24.84
N VAL A 486 4.33 18.26 -24.41
CA VAL A 486 3.10 17.86 -25.07
C VAL A 486 3.07 18.54 -26.42
N SER A 487 3.26 17.78 -27.47
CA SER A 487 3.27 18.25 -28.84
C SER A 487 1.98 17.83 -29.54
N ILE A 488 1.45 18.73 -30.38
CA ILE A 488 0.23 18.48 -31.14
C ILE A 488 0.50 18.47 -32.65
N VAL A 489 1.75 18.33 -33.06
CA VAL A 489 2.18 18.45 -34.47
C VAL A 489 2.96 17.26 -34.99
N ALA A 490 2.63 16.05 -34.53
CA ALA A 490 3.22 14.85 -35.10
C ALA A 490 2.42 14.40 -36.34
N PHE A 491 3.06 14.48 -37.50
CA PHE A 491 2.45 14.06 -38.76
C PHE A 491 2.17 12.55 -38.74
N VAL A 492 0.91 12.14 -38.97
CA VAL A 492 0.46 10.73 -38.83
C VAL A 492 1.23 9.73 -39.70
N TYR A 493 1.80 10.17 -40.81
CA TYR A 493 2.57 9.35 -41.75
C TYR A 493 4.05 9.18 -41.34
N ASN A 494 4.54 9.97 -40.41
CA ASN A 494 5.91 9.82 -39.90
C ASN A 494 6.01 8.65 -38.94
N GLY A 495 7.20 8.02 -38.85
CA GLY A 495 7.49 7.06 -37.81
C GLY A 495 7.70 7.78 -36.45
N SER A 496 6.96 7.40 -35.45
CA SER A 496 7.14 7.82 -34.06
C SER A 496 7.03 6.64 -33.12
N GLY A 497 7.57 6.76 -31.92
CA GLY A 497 7.56 5.69 -30.94
C GLY A 497 6.16 5.24 -30.55
N THR A 498 6.03 3.95 -30.37
CA THR A 498 4.81 3.30 -29.90
C THR A 498 5.03 2.82 -28.47
N ARG A 499 4.30 3.39 -27.52
CA ARG A 499 4.35 3.02 -26.11
C ARG A 499 3.00 2.47 -25.65
N PRO A 500 2.86 1.14 -25.53
CA PRO A 500 1.61 0.52 -25.13
C PRO A 500 1.16 0.96 -23.75
N VAL A 501 -0.16 1.11 -23.60
CA VAL A 501 -0.85 1.34 -22.33
C VAL A 501 -1.83 0.20 -22.10
N ILE A 502 -1.83 -0.32 -20.89
CA ILE A 502 -2.79 -1.32 -20.40
C ILE A 502 -3.33 -0.90 -19.04
N SER A 503 -4.34 -1.59 -18.55
CA SER A 503 -4.76 -1.48 -17.15
C SER A 503 -4.82 -2.85 -16.50
N LEU A 504 -4.50 -2.92 -15.22
CA LEU A 504 -4.74 -4.09 -14.38
C LEU A 504 -6.15 -4.02 -13.81
N ILE A 505 -6.77 -5.17 -13.56
CA ILE A 505 -8.08 -5.24 -12.89
C ILE A 505 -7.99 -4.68 -11.47
N PRO A 506 -9.11 -4.20 -10.87
CA PRO A 506 -9.12 -3.67 -9.50
C PRO A 506 -8.67 -4.68 -8.45
N GLU A 507 -8.91 -5.96 -8.70
CA GLU A 507 -8.70 -7.07 -7.77
C GLU A 507 -7.23 -7.53 -7.67
N VAL A 508 -6.31 -6.98 -8.46
CA VAL A 508 -4.89 -7.37 -8.36
C VAL A 508 -4.32 -7.08 -6.98
N VAL A 509 -3.49 -7.99 -6.51
CA VAL A 509 -2.64 -7.78 -5.34
C VAL A 509 -1.27 -7.31 -5.81
N LEU A 510 -0.70 -6.32 -5.12
CA LEU A 510 0.62 -5.80 -5.41
C LEU A 510 1.54 -6.00 -4.21
N SER A 511 2.67 -6.65 -4.42
CA SER A 511 3.81 -6.59 -3.51
C SER A 511 4.80 -5.51 -3.94
N GLY A 512 5.72 -5.10 -3.04
CA GLY A 512 6.65 -4.02 -3.30
C GLY A 512 6.08 -2.63 -2.95
N ASN A 513 6.85 -1.57 -3.26
CA ASN A 513 6.48 -0.19 -2.93
C ASN A 513 6.58 0.78 -4.12
N GLY A 514 6.74 0.25 -5.32
CA GLY A 514 6.80 1.02 -6.56
C GLY A 514 8.10 1.77 -6.82
N THR A 515 9.13 1.62 -5.98
CA THR A 515 10.45 2.22 -6.22
C THR A 515 11.24 1.41 -7.25
N TRP A 516 12.30 2.00 -7.79
CA TRP A 516 13.17 1.33 -8.75
C TRP A 516 13.80 0.03 -8.19
N SER A 517 14.15 0.01 -6.88
CA SER A 517 14.75 -1.14 -6.21
C SER A 517 13.72 -2.16 -5.72
N ASN A 518 12.46 -1.75 -5.58
CA ASN A 518 11.35 -2.60 -5.15
C ASN A 518 10.07 -2.24 -5.90
N PRO A 519 10.02 -2.49 -7.23
CA PRO A 519 8.83 -2.18 -8.03
C PRO A 519 7.63 -3.00 -7.57
N TYR A 520 6.44 -2.54 -7.85
CA TYR A 520 5.25 -3.35 -7.66
C TYR A 520 5.31 -4.60 -8.53
N ILE A 521 4.99 -5.75 -7.93
CA ILE A 521 4.88 -7.04 -8.60
C ILE A 521 3.44 -7.51 -8.45
N VAL A 522 2.82 -7.86 -9.57
CA VAL A 522 1.43 -8.38 -9.63
C VAL A 522 1.43 -9.85 -9.25
N SER A 523 0.55 -10.23 -8.33
CA SER A 523 0.35 -11.60 -7.83
C SER A 523 -1.13 -11.91 -7.61
#